data_96e762b447ee356b3e43276d335ad4b8
#
_entry.id   96e762b447ee356b3e43276d335ad4b8
#
_cell.length_a   1.000
_cell.length_b   1.000
_cell.length_c   1.000
_cell.angle_alpha   90.00
_cell.angle_beta   90.00
_cell.angle_gamma   90.00
#
_symmetry.space_group_name_H-M   'P 1'
#
loop_
_entity.id
_entity.type
_entity.pdbx_description
1 polymer ?
#
loop_
_entity_poly.entity_id
_entity_poly.type
_entity_poly.pdbx_seq_one_letter_code
_entity_poly.pdbx_strand_id
1 'polypeptide(L)'
;MLRGTGITPNMITVISIFVGAAVGFMFYHDNLTYNICGILLLVFANILDCVDGQLARLTGIKSAIGRILDGFAGDIWFASIYIGFALRLSHDYGTDWFFALAVLSGLSHLVQANITDYYKTLHLYFISKDKGSEFQSLEQVEAKHKEMKYGINKFFYFLYRWYTMLQVKATPTLQSMLQNLHAKYGDNIPENIRVDFRKQSRHLMRYIDLLTFNGRTMVMFVIVLTGQVWAYYLYEIIVLNIVLAIVMRKHEKMCASFLG
;
A
#
# COMPACT_ATOMS: atom_id res chain seq x y z
N MET A 1 3.76 8.50 -25.45
CA MET A 1 3.88 9.95 -25.71
C MET A 1 4.90 10.65 -24.80
N LEU A 2 5.03 10.31 -23.53
CA LEU A 2 5.98 10.97 -22.61
C LEU A 2 7.46 10.56 -22.80
N ARG A 3 7.74 9.49 -23.55
CA ARG A 3 9.12 9.05 -23.86
C ARG A 3 9.79 10.07 -24.77
N GLY A 4 10.75 10.83 -24.25
CA GLY A 4 11.48 11.87 -24.99
C GLY A 4 11.14 13.32 -24.61
N THR A 5 10.22 13.54 -23.67
CA THR A 5 9.83 14.90 -23.21
C THR A 5 10.69 15.43 -22.05
N GLY A 6 11.64 14.64 -21.54
CA GLY A 6 12.43 14.99 -20.34
C GLY A 6 11.66 14.81 -19.00
N ILE A 7 10.39 14.41 -19.04
CA ILE A 7 9.60 14.13 -17.84
C ILE A 7 10.06 12.78 -17.25
N THR A 8 10.45 12.79 -15.98
CA THR A 8 10.89 11.59 -15.26
C THR A 8 9.74 10.95 -14.49
N PRO A 9 9.76 9.62 -14.21
CA PRO A 9 8.77 8.97 -13.38
C PRO A 9 8.61 9.68 -12.02
N ASN A 10 9.70 10.00 -11.34
CA ASN A 10 9.67 10.68 -10.04
C ASN A 10 8.95 12.04 -10.07
N MET A 11 9.03 12.79 -11.18
CA MET A 11 8.28 14.05 -11.32
C MET A 11 6.77 13.78 -11.31
N ILE A 12 6.32 12.73 -12.00
CA ILE A 12 4.90 12.37 -12.06
C ILE A 12 4.43 11.89 -10.68
N THR A 13 5.22 11.08 -9.98
CA THR A 13 4.93 10.65 -8.60
C THR A 13 4.78 11.86 -7.65
N VAL A 14 5.69 12.85 -7.74
CA VAL A 14 5.58 14.06 -6.91
C VAL A 14 4.31 14.84 -7.24
N ILE A 15 3.96 15.00 -8.54
CA ILE A 15 2.71 15.66 -8.93
C ILE A 15 1.50 14.89 -8.41
N SER A 16 1.49 13.56 -8.50
CA SER A 16 0.39 12.72 -7.98
C SER A 16 0.21 12.88 -6.48
N ILE A 17 1.31 13.01 -5.71
CA ILE A 17 1.26 13.27 -4.26
C ILE A 17 0.53 14.59 -3.96
N PHE A 18 0.88 15.68 -4.66
CA PHE A 18 0.21 16.97 -4.44
C PHE A 18 -1.26 16.95 -4.87
N VAL A 19 -1.57 16.34 -6.01
CA VAL A 19 -2.95 16.21 -6.50
C VAL A 19 -3.79 15.39 -5.52
N GLY A 20 -3.27 14.25 -5.06
CA GLY A 20 -3.96 13.40 -4.10
C GLY A 20 -4.09 14.03 -2.71
N ALA A 21 -3.07 14.78 -2.25
CA ALA A 21 -3.16 15.52 -1.00
C ALA A 21 -4.22 16.64 -1.05
N ALA A 22 -4.45 17.27 -2.21
CA ALA A 22 -5.52 18.27 -2.39
C ALA A 22 -6.93 17.69 -2.20
N VAL A 23 -7.11 16.37 -2.29
CA VAL A 23 -8.40 15.70 -2.07
C VAL A 23 -8.93 15.93 -0.65
N GLY A 24 -8.05 15.90 0.36
CA GLY A 24 -8.44 16.17 1.75
C GLY A 24 -9.03 17.58 1.92
N PHE A 25 -8.47 18.58 1.22
CA PHE A 25 -9.04 19.93 1.20
C PHE A 25 -10.42 19.96 0.53
N MET A 26 -10.63 19.21 -0.55
CA MET A 26 -11.95 19.11 -1.19
C MET A 26 -12.98 18.49 -0.25
N PHE A 27 -12.62 17.40 0.43
CA PHE A 27 -13.53 16.68 1.33
C PHE A 27 -13.76 17.36 2.69
N TYR A 28 -12.96 18.37 3.01
CA TYR A 28 -13.24 19.27 4.14
C TYR A 28 -14.58 20.01 3.98
N HIS A 29 -14.91 20.43 2.77
CA HIS A 29 -16.13 21.16 2.49
C HIS A 29 -17.34 20.22 2.42
N ASP A 30 -18.40 20.51 3.21
CA ASP A 30 -19.66 19.77 3.13
C ASP A 30 -20.51 20.27 1.95
N ASN A 31 -20.05 19.99 0.75
CA ASN A 31 -20.70 20.42 -0.48
C ASN A 31 -20.52 19.38 -1.59
N LEU A 32 -21.61 19.03 -2.27
CA LEU A 32 -21.60 18.01 -3.31
C LEU A 32 -20.61 18.31 -4.44
N THR A 33 -20.46 19.58 -4.85
CA THR A 33 -19.53 19.97 -5.91
C THR A 33 -18.09 19.70 -5.49
N TYR A 34 -17.70 20.09 -4.26
CA TYR A 34 -16.37 19.80 -3.72
C TYR A 34 -16.14 18.31 -3.57
N ASN A 35 -17.15 17.56 -3.11
CA ASN A 35 -17.06 16.10 -3.00
C ASN A 35 -16.83 15.43 -4.37
N ILE A 36 -17.55 15.86 -5.42
CA ILE A 36 -17.34 15.35 -6.78
C ILE A 36 -15.94 15.75 -7.30
N CYS A 37 -15.52 17.00 -7.11
CA CYS A 37 -14.17 17.42 -7.49
C CYS A 37 -13.09 16.61 -6.77
N GLY A 38 -13.25 16.33 -5.48
CA GLY A 38 -12.34 15.50 -4.71
C GLY A 38 -12.25 14.06 -5.25
N ILE A 39 -13.39 13.46 -5.60
CA ILE A 39 -13.44 12.15 -6.24
C ILE A 39 -12.67 12.16 -7.57
N LEU A 40 -12.92 13.16 -8.42
CA LEU A 40 -12.23 13.28 -9.72
C LEU A 40 -10.73 13.50 -9.56
N LEU A 41 -10.31 14.33 -8.59
CA LEU A 41 -8.90 14.54 -8.26
C LEU A 41 -8.22 13.24 -7.77
N LEU A 42 -8.90 12.44 -6.93
CA LEU A 42 -8.34 11.18 -6.45
C LEU A 42 -8.20 10.17 -7.58
N VAL A 43 -9.18 10.08 -8.48
CA VAL A 43 -9.07 9.25 -9.69
C VAL A 43 -7.92 9.73 -10.57
N PHE A 44 -7.76 11.04 -10.74
CA PHE A 44 -6.66 11.60 -11.51
C PHE A 44 -5.29 11.35 -10.87
N ALA A 45 -5.16 11.48 -9.54
CA ALA A 45 -3.94 11.13 -8.81
C ALA A 45 -3.55 9.66 -9.03
N ASN A 46 -4.54 8.74 -8.97
CA ASN A 46 -4.31 7.31 -9.22
C ASN A 46 -3.92 7.02 -10.68
N ILE A 47 -4.45 7.78 -11.65
CA ILE A 47 -4.02 7.68 -13.06
C ILE A 47 -2.56 8.11 -13.20
N LEU A 48 -2.15 9.21 -12.55
CA LEU A 48 -0.76 9.69 -12.57
C LEU A 48 0.20 8.65 -11.97
N ASP A 49 -0.17 8.03 -10.87
CA ASP A 49 0.56 6.94 -10.22
C ASP A 49 0.73 5.72 -11.16
N CYS A 50 -0.33 5.31 -11.84
CA CYS A 50 -0.22 4.28 -12.87
C CYS A 50 0.70 4.68 -14.04
N VAL A 51 0.71 5.96 -14.42
CA VAL A 51 1.53 6.49 -15.53
C VAL A 51 3.01 6.49 -15.16
N ASP A 52 3.38 6.89 -13.93
CA ASP A 52 4.79 6.92 -13.51
C ASP A 52 5.40 5.52 -13.46
N GLY A 53 4.66 4.53 -12.93
CA GLY A 53 5.08 3.14 -12.95
C GLY A 53 5.22 2.57 -14.37
N GLN A 54 4.34 2.94 -15.30
CA GLN A 54 4.48 2.56 -16.71
C GLN A 54 5.68 3.24 -17.37
N LEU A 55 5.87 4.54 -17.12
CA LEU A 55 7.00 5.31 -17.66
C LEU A 55 8.32 4.74 -17.15
N ALA A 56 8.42 4.39 -15.86
CA ALA A 56 9.61 3.75 -15.28
C ALA A 56 9.96 2.43 -15.99
N ARG A 57 8.96 1.60 -16.30
CA ARG A 57 9.15 0.35 -17.05
C ARG A 57 9.60 0.59 -18.50
N LEU A 58 9.01 1.57 -19.19
CA LEU A 58 9.29 1.86 -20.60
C LEU A 58 10.64 2.54 -20.82
N THR A 59 11.07 3.37 -19.86
CA THR A 59 12.33 4.11 -19.96
C THR A 59 13.52 3.38 -19.35
N GLY A 60 13.25 2.37 -18.51
CA GLY A 60 14.27 1.71 -17.68
C GLY A 60 14.80 2.59 -16.54
N ILE A 61 14.27 3.81 -16.38
CA ILE A 61 14.66 4.74 -15.31
C ILE A 61 13.96 4.31 -14.02
N LYS A 62 14.68 3.52 -13.21
CA LYS A 62 14.23 3.07 -11.90
C LYS A 62 15.14 3.65 -10.83
N SER A 63 14.59 4.40 -9.89
CA SER A 63 15.31 4.84 -8.70
C SER A 63 14.75 4.19 -7.44
N ALA A 64 15.64 3.92 -6.47
CA ALA A 64 15.21 3.39 -5.17
C ALA A 64 14.28 4.38 -4.44
N ILE A 65 14.57 5.68 -4.57
CA ILE A 65 13.72 6.74 -3.99
C ILE A 65 12.36 6.77 -4.68
N GLY A 66 12.31 6.69 -6.03
CA GLY A 66 11.06 6.69 -6.77
C GLY A 66 10.13 5.58 -6.33
N ARG A 67 10.64 4.36 -6.13
CA ARG A 67 9.88 3.22 -5.62
C ARG A 67 9.34 3.47 -4.20
N ILE A 68 10.14 4.08 -3.33
CA ILE A 68 9.71 4.38 -1.96
C ILE A 68 8.66 5.49 -1.97
N LEU A 69 8.84 6.54 -2.78
CA LEU A 69 7.85 7.62 -2.94
C LEU A 69 6.52 7.10 -3.52
N ASP A 70 6.57 6.25 -4.54
CA ASP A 70 5.41 5.56 -5.12
C ASP A 70 4.65 4.77 -4.04
N GLY A 71 5.35 3.98 -3.22
CA GLY A 71 4.75 3.25 -2.11
C GLY A 71 4.09 4.14 -1.05
N PHE A 72 4.63 5.33 -0.78
CA PHE A 72 4.08 6.27 0.21
C PHE A 72 3.06 7.25 -0.36
N ALA A 73 2.93 7.37 -1.68
CA ALA A 73 2.01 8.34 -2.30
C ALA A 73 0.55 8.10 -1.83
N GLY A 74 0.09 6.87 -1.88
CA GLY A 74 -1.23 6.47 -1.38
C GLY A 74 -1.44 6.78 0.09
N ASP A 75 -0.44 6.52 0.95
CA ASP A 75 -0.51 6.81 2.39
C ASP A 75 -0.68 8.31 2.65
N ILE A 76 0.01 9.17 1.89
CA ILE A 76 -0.10 10.64 1.99
C ILE A 76 -1.51 11.09 1.55
N TRP A 77 -2.05 10.54 0.46
CA TRP A 77 -3.40 10.87 0.01
C TRP A 77 -4.44 10.55 1.08
N PHE A 78 -4.41 9.33 1.63
CA PHE A 78 -5.35 8.93 2.66
C PHE A 78 -5.16 9.69 3.98
N ALA A 79 -3.92 9.99 4.38
CA ALA A 79 -3.67 10.86 5.54
C ALA A 79 -4.33 12.24 5.38
N SER A 80 -4.19 12.86 4.20
CA SER A 80 -4.85 14.12 3.87
C SER A 80 -6.38 14.02 3.93
N ILE A 81 -6.95 12.92 3.41
CA ILE A 81 -8.39 12.65 3.43
C ILE A 81 -8.90 12.49 4.86
N TYR A 82 -8.20 11.70 5.70
CA TYR A 82 -8.59 11.53 7.12
C TYR A 82 -8.55 12.86 7.87
N ILE A 83 -7.55 13.69 7.62
CA ILE A 83 -7.45 15.03 8.21
C ILE A 83 -8.62 15.92 7.70
N GLY A 84 -8.91 15.90 6.41
CA GLY A 84 -10.02 16.65 5.82
C GLY A 84 -11.38 16.27 6.42
N PHE A 85 -11.64 14.98 6.59
CA PHE A 85 -12.85 14.50 7.28
C PHE A 85 -12.87 14.90 8.76
N ALA A 86 -11.74 14.85 9.46
CA ALA A 86 -11.69 15.27 10.87
C ALA A 86 -11.98 16.75 11.02
N LEU A 87 -11.39 17.61 10.19
CA LEU A 87 -11.63 19.05 10.18
C LEU A 87 -13.11 19.35 9.91
N ARG A 88 -13.72 18.70 8.92
CA ARG A 88 -15.15 18.84 8.59
C ARG A 88 -16.03 18.46 9.78
N LEU A 89 -15.86 17.25 10.31
CA LEU A 89 -16.65 16.73 11.41
C LEU A 89 -16.44 17.53 12.70
N SER A 90 -15.20 17.99 12.98
CA SER A 90 -14.93 18.86 14.14
C SER A 90 -15.65 20.19 14.03
N HIS A 91 -15.71 20.75 12.82
CA HIS A 91 -16.48 21.98 12.55
C HIS A 91 -17.99 21.75 12.74
N ASP A 92 -18.52 20.64 12.20
CA ASP A 92 -19.96 20.35 12.18
C ASP A 92 -20.50 19.97 13.57
N TYR A 93 -19.70 19.23 14.36
CA TYR A 93 -20.11 18.71 15.67
C TYR A 93 -19.51 19.45 16.87
N GLY A 94 -18.63 20.42 16.64
CA GLY A 94 -17.99 21.22 17.70
C GLY A 94 -17.08 20.41 18.64
N THR A 95 -16.43 19.35 18.15
CA THR A 95 -15.58 18.46 18.97
C THR A 95 -14.35 17.95 18.23
N ASP A 96 -13.20 17.92 18.90
CA ASP A 96 -11.92 17.48 18.32
C ASP A 96 -11.69 15.97 18.38
N TRP A 97 -12.66 15.20 18.86
CA TRP A 97 -12.59 13.74 18.95
C TRP A 97 -12.31 13.05 17.61
N PHE A 98 -12.74 13.68 16.51
CA PHE A 98 -12.56 13.17 15.16
C PHE A 98 -11.09 13.11 14.73
N PHE A 99 -10.21 13.93 15.31
CA PHE A 99 -8.77 13.81 15.07
C PHE A 99 -8.18 12.51 15.63
N ALA A 100 -8.70 12.03 16.77
CA ALA A 100 -8.29 10.72 17.30
C ALA A 100 -8.72 9.59 16.34
N LEU A 101 -9.92 9.67 15.75
CA LEU A 101 -10.36 8.72 14.73
C LEU A 101 -9.52 8.81 13.46
N ALA A 102 -9.12 10.01 13.03
CA ALA A 102 -8.23 10.21 11.88
C ALA A 102 -6.86 9.54 12.10
N VAL A 103 -6.27 9.74 13.29
CA VAL A 103 -4.99 9.11 13.66
C VAL A 103 -5.14 7.59 13.68
N LEU A 104 -6.19 7.06 14.32
CA LEU A 104 -6.43 5.62 14.40
C LEU A 104 -6.68 5.00 13.01
N SER A 105 -7.40 5.69 12.13
CA SER A 105 -7.60 5.27 10.74
C SER A 105 -6.28 5.28 9.96
N GLY A 106 -5.45 6.32 10.12
CA GLY A 106 -4.14 6.39 9.48
C GLY A 106 -3.21 5.26 9.93
N LEU A 107 -3.18 4.95 11.23
CA LEU A 107 -2.41 3.81 11.75
C LEU A 107 -2.93 2.46 11.22
N SER A 108 -4.26 2.28 11.20
CA SER A 108 -4.89 1.09 10.61
C SER A 108 -4.54 0.96 9.13
N HIS A 109 -4.64 2.06 8.38
CA HIS A 109 -4.29 2.12 6.96
C HIS A 109 -2.86 1.67 6.70
N LEU A 110 -1.89 2.24 7.41
CA LEU A 110 -0.47 1.90 7.25
C LEU A 110 -0.20 0.40 7.47
N VAL A 111 -0.80 -0.20 8.50
CA VAL A 111 -0.65 -1.64 8.76
C VAL A 111 -1.31 -2.47 7.65
N GLN A 112 -2.52 -2.11 7.24
CA GLN A 112 -3.26 -2.82 6.21
C GLN A 112 -2.57 -2.72 4.84
N ALA A 113 -2.10 -1.54 4.45
CA ALA A 113 -1.37 -1.33 3.20
C ALA A 113 -0.06 -2.12 3.21
N ASN A 114 0.69 -2.08 4.32
CA ASN A 114 1.95 -2.79 4.49
C ASN A 114 1.80 -4.31 4.28
N ILE A 115 0.85 -4.95 4.97
CA ILE A 115 0.66 -6.41 4.87
C ILE A 115 0.08 -6.79 3.49
N THR A 116 -0.82 -5.96 2.96
CA THR A 116 -1.41 -6.16 1.62
C THR A 116 -0.35 -6.15 0.53
N ASP A 117 0.53 -5.16 0.55
CA ASP A 117 1.64 -5.04 -0.39
C ASP A 117 2.59 -6.25 -0.29
N TYR A 118 2.91 -6.68 0.93
CA TYR A 118 3.75 -7.86 1.14
C TYR A 118 3.18 -9.13 0.53
N TYR A 119 1.89 -9.40 0.76
CA TYR A 119 1.24 -10.59 0.19
C TYR A 119 1.11 -10.52 -1.33
N LYS A 120 0.87 -9.34 -1.90
CA LYS A 120 0.85 -9.14 -3.36
C LYS A 120 2.22 -9.36 -3.98
N THR A 121 3.25 -8.76 -3.42
CA THR A 121 4.64 -8.91 -3.87
C THR A 121 5.09 -10.36 -3.79
N LEU A 122 4.75 -11.05 -2.70
CA LEU A 122 5.04 -12.47 -2.55
C LEU A 122 4.29 -13.33 -3.57
N HIS A 123 3.00 -13.06 -3.81
CA HIS A 123 2.24 -13.77 -4.84
C HIS A 123 2.89 -13.61 -6.22
N LEU A 124 3.35 -12.41 -6.57
CA LEU A 124 4.08 -12.13 -7.81
C LEU A 124 5.42 -12.87 -7.87
N TYR A 125 6.16 -12.96 -6.76
CA TYR A 125 7.40 -13.72 -6.66
C TYR A 125 7.21 -15.21 -7.02
N PHE A 126 6.09 -15.81 -6.60
CA PHE A 126 5.75 -17.19 -6.97
C PHE A 126 5.19 -17.31 -8.40
N ILE A 127 4.80 -16.22 -9.07
CA ILE A 127 4.41 -16.25 -10.50
C ILE A 127 5.65 -16.32 -11.40
N SER A 128 6.63 -15.43 -11.21
CA SER A 128 7.89 -15.44 -11.95
C SER A 128 8.97 -14.66 -11.22
N LYS A 129 10.25 -15.03 -11.44
CA LYS A 129 11.40 -14.31 -10.87
C LYS A 129 11.41 -12.84 -11.31
N ASP A 130 11.05 -12.54 -12.55
CA ASP A 130 11.02 -11.17 -13.08
C ASP A 130 9.94 -10.31 -12.40
N LYS A 131 8.74 -10.88 -12.20
CA LYS A 131 7.63 -10.19 -11.51
C LYS A 131 7.84 -10.07 -10.01
N GLY A 132 8.63 -10.96 -9.42
CA GLY A 132 9.01 -10.96 -8.00
C GLY A 132 10.34 -10.27 -7.72
N SER A 133 10.93 -9.56 -8.68
CA SER A 133 12.22 -8.87 -8.51
C SER A 133 12.20 -7.77 -7.44
N GLU A 134 11.03 -7.36 -7.01
CA GLU A 134 10.83 -6.38 -5.94
C GLU A 134 10.84 -6.99 -4.54
N PHE A 135 10.69 -8.32 -4.45
CA PHE A 135 10.75 -9.01 -3.16
C PHE A 135 12.18 -8.98 -2.61
N GLN A 136 12.35 -8.35 -1.45
CA GLN A 136 13.63 -8.28 -0.73
C GLN A 136 13.45 -8.84 0.69
N SER A 137 14.38 -9.66 1.12
CA SER A 137 14.40 -10.12 2.51
C SER A 137 14.82 -8.98 3.46
N LEU A 138 14.44 -9.08 4.73
CA LEU A 138 14.86 -8.09 5.74
C LEU A 138 16.40 -7.98 5.82
N GLU A 139 17.10 -9.10 5.70
CA GLU A 139 18.57 -9.14 5.72
C GLU A 139 19.17 -8.34 4.55
N GLN A 140 18.61 -8.48 3.35
CA GLN A 140 19.03 -7.71 2.18
C GLN A 140 18.80 -6.21 2.35
N VAL A 141 17.65 -5.83 2.91
CA VAL A 141 17.31 -4.43 3.18
C VAL A 141 18.24 -3.85 4.26
N GLU A 142 18.54 -4.61 5.31
CA GLU A 142 19.46 -4.19 6.39
C GLU A 142 20.90 -4.04 5.91
N ALA A 143 21.40 -5.00 5.13
CA ALA A 143 22.73 -4.92 4.53
C ALA A 143 22.88 -3.64 3.69
N LYS A 144 21.90 -3.39 2.82
CA LYS A 144 21.91 -2.23 1.94
C LYS A 144 21.80 -0.89 2.72
N HIS A 145 20.99 -0.86 3.79
CA HIS A 145 20.91 0.31 4.66
C HIS A 145 22.24 0.61 5.38
N LYS A 146 22.97 -0.44 5.81
CA LYS A 146 24.29 -0.27 6.49
C LYS A 146 25.35 0.28 5.55
N GLU A 147 25.35 -0.13 4.27
CA GLU A 147 26.33 0.33 3.27
C GLU A 147 26.09 1.77 2.81
N MET A 148 24.88 2.31 3.02
CA MET A 148 24.53 3.65 2.56
C MET A 148 25.21 4.76 3.37
N LYS A 149 25.76 5.76 2.65
CA LYS A 149 26.22 7.02 3.26
C LYS A 149 25.04 7.82 3.81
N TYR A 150 25.31 8.63 4.84
CA TYR A 150 24.30 9.54 5.39
C TYR A 150 23.74 10.46 4.32
N GLY A 151 22.42 10.64 4.33
CA GLY A 151 21.71 11.46 3.36
C GLY A 151 20.24 11.06 3.24
N ILE A 152 19.52 11.78 2.39
CA ILE A 152 18.07 11.57 2.19
C ILE A 152 17.74 10.12 1.76
N ASN A 153 18.63 9.48 0.97
CA ASN A 153 18.47 8.09 0.55
C ASN A 153 18.50 7.12 1.74
N LYS A 154 19.41 7.35 2.71
CA LYS A 154 19.50 6.51 3.91
C LYS A 154 18.28 6.67 4.79
N PHE A 155 17.71 7.88 4.88
CA PHE A 155 16.46 8.12 5.59
C PHE A 155 15.30 7.33 4.97
N PHE A 156 15.12 7.36 3.66
CA PHE A 156 14.08 6.56 3.00
C PHE A 156 14.30 5.05 3.17
N TYR A 157 15.56 4.60 3.12
CA TYR A 157 15.86 3.19 3.39
C TYR A 157 15.63 2.79 4.85
N PHE A 158 15.79 3.70 5.80
CA PHE A 158 15.41 3.49 7.19
C PHE A 158 13.90 3.25 7.33
N LEU A 159 13.07 4.08 6.67
CA LEU A 159 11.63 3.89 6.63
C LEU A 159 11.26 2.54 5.98
N TYR A 160 11.87 2.22 4.85
CA TYR A 160 11.64 0.96 4.14
C TYR A 160 12.06 -0.26 4.99
N ARG A 161 13.18 -0.18 5.70
CA ARG A 161 13.62 -1.21 6.65
C ARG A 161 12.58 -1.42 7.75
N TRP A 162 12.07 -0.34 8.33
CA TRP A 162 11.04 -0.41 9.37
C TRP A 162 9.75 -1.04 8.84
N TYR A 163 9.34 -0.66 7.64
CA TYR A 163 8.21 -1.23 6.90
C TYR A 163 8.38 -2.74 6.71
N THR A 164 9.54 -3.19 6.20
CA THR A 164 9.86 -4.62 6.00
C THR A 164 9.93 -5.40 7.31
N MET A 165 10.46 -4.79 8.38
CA MET A 165 10.50 -5.42 9.70
C MET A 165 9.10 -5.70 10.26
N LEU A 166 8.15 -4.79 10.04
CA LEU A 166 6.74 -5.02 10.44
C LEU A 166 6.13 -6.21 9.67
N GLN A 167 6.39 -6.32 8.36
CA GLN A 167 5.93 -7.44 7.51
C GLN A 167 6.44 -8.78 8.07
N VAL A 168 7.73 -8.86 8.33
CA VAL A 168 8.37 -10.07 8.86
C VAL A 168 7.80 -10.45 10.23
N LYS A 169 7.67 -9.51 11.15
CA LYS A 169 7.10 -9.77 12.49
C LYS A 169 5.64 -10.19 12.46
N ALA A 170 4.87 -9.66 11.52
CA ALA A 170 3.45 -9.96 11.38
C ALA A 170 3.16 -11.32 10.72
N THR A 171 4.16 -11.96 10.07
CA THR A 171 3.98 -13.15 9.24
C THR A 171 4.96 -14.28 9.59
N PRO A 172 4.99 -14.79 10.83
CA PRO A 172 6.03 -15.72 11.30
C PRO A 172 6.02 -17.07 10.55
N THR A 173 4.84 -17.63 10.26
CA THR A 173 4.75 -18.91 9.55
C THR A 173 5.21 -18.78 8.10
N LEU A 174 4.87 -17.66 7.46
CA LEU A 174 5.37 -17.34 6.14
C LEU A 174 6.90 -17.25 6.12
N GLN A 175 7.51 -16.58 7.11
CA GLN A 175 8.97 -16.49 7.20
C GLN A 175 9.62 -17.88 7.35
N SER A 176 9.06 -18.73 8.21
CA SER A 176 9.53 -20.12 8.36
C SER A 176 9.42 -20.91 7.06
N MET A 177 8.32 -20.76 6.33
CA MET A 177 8.15 -21.37 5.00
C MET A 177 9.21 -20.88 4.00
N LEU A 178 9.44 -19.58 3.91
CA LEU A 178 10.43 -19.01 2.98
C LEU A 178 11.86 -19.48 3.33
N GLN A 179 12.22 -19.50 4.62
CA GLN A 179 13.52 -20.00 5.08
C GLN A 179 13.70 -21.47 4.73
N ASN A 180 12.71 -22.34 4.95
CA ASN A 180 12.76 -23.76 4.60
C ASN A 180 12.88 -23.97 3.09
N LEU A 181 12.12 -23.23 2.29
CA LEU A 181 12.21 -23.31 0.82
C LEU A 181 13.57 -22.85 0.33
N HIS A 182 14.12 -21.77 0.89
CA HIS A 182 15.45 -21.29 0.52
C HIS A 182 16.56 -22.27 0.97
N ALA A 183 16.48 -22.83 2.16
CA ALA A 183 17.44 -23.83 2.64
C ALA A 183 17.46 -25.10 1.77
N LYS A 184 16.27 -25.52 1.28
CA LYS A 184 16.14 -26.77 0.51
C LYS A 184 16.44 -26.61 -0.99
N TYR A 185 16.07 -25.47 -1.58
CA TYR A 185 16.11 -25.26 -3.03
C TYR A 185 16.91 -24.03 -3.48
N GLY A 186 17.44 -23.25 -2.54
CA GLY A 186 18.08 -21.96 -2.85
C GLY A 186 17.12 -21.04 -3.61
N ASP A 187 17.62 -20.41 -4.67
CA ASP A 187 16.82 -19.53 -5.53
C ASP A 187 15.97 -20.27 -6.58
N ASN A 188 16.07 -21.62 -6.64
CA ASN A 188 15.43 -22.43 -7.66
C ASN A 188 14.27 -23.27 -7.08
N ILE A 189 13.27 -22.58 -6.52
CA ILE A 189 12.03 -23.23 -6.02
C ILE A 189 11.36 -24.00 -7.16
N PRO A 190 11.08 -25.32 -6.97
CA PRO A 190 10.44 -26.17 -7.97
C PRO A 190 9.10 -25.62 -8.45
N GLU A 191 8.80 -25.80 -9.75
CA GLU A 191 7.57 -25.23 -10.36
C GLU A 191 6.29 -25.80 -9.75
N ASN A 192 6.26 -27.07 -9.33
CA ASN A 192 5.10 -27.65 -8.66
C ASN A 192 4.76 -26.88 -7.35
N ILE A 193 5.75 -26.51 -6.53
CA ILE A 193 5.56 -25.72 -5.31
C ILE A 193 5.06 -24.32 -5.67
N ARG A 194 5.61 -23.71 -6.73
CA ARG A 194 5.17 -22.39 -7.22
C ARG A 194 3.73 -22.43 -7.69
N VAL A 195 3.32 -23.46 -8.43
CA VAL A 195 1.95 -23.65 -8.92
C VAL A 195 0.98 -23.84 -7.75
N ASP A 196 1.35 -24.68 -6.77
CA ASP A 196 0.51 -24.95 -5.60
C ASP A 196 0.31 -23.67 -4.75
N PHE A 197 1.38 -22.93 -4.48
CA PHE A 197 1.30 -21.66 -3.78
C PHE A 197 0.38 -20.67 -4.51
N ARG A 198 0.56 -20.50 -5.83
CA ARG A 198 -0.28 -19.61 -6.65
C ARG A 198 -1.77 -20.01 -6.59
N LYS A 199 -2.06 -21.29 -6.70
CA LYS A 199 -3.43 -21.82 -6.66
C LYS A 199 -4.10 -21.51 -5.33
N GLN A 200 -3.41 -21.74 -4.22
CA GLN A 200 -3.93 -21.50 -2.89
C GLN A 200 -4.05 -20.00 -2.57
N SER A 201 -3.02 -19.20 -2.87
CA SER A 201 -2.99 -17.77 -2.58
C SER A 201 -3.97 -16.96 -3.44
N ARG A 202 -4.31 -17.43 -4.66
CA ARG A 202 -5.23 -16.73 -5.59
C ARG A 202 -6.58 -16.40 -4.95
N HIS A 203 -7.13 -17.30 -4.13
CA HIS A 203 -8.40 -17.05 -3.45
C HIS A 203 -8.29 -15.93 -2.41
N LEU A 204 -7.11 -15.76 -1.80
CA LEU A 204 -6.87 -14.71 -0.82
C LEU A 204 -6.72 -13.34 -1.47
N MET A 205 -6.22 -13.28 -2.72
CA MET A 205 -6.04 -12.02 -3.46
C MET A 205 -7.35 -11.24 -3.60
N ARG A 206 -8.51 -11.91 -3.74
CA ARG A 206 -9.82 -11.23 -3.80
C ARG A 206 -10.16 -10.45 -2.53
N TYR A 207 -9.81 -10.98 -1.35
CA TYR A 207 -10.00 -10.29 -0.07
C TYR A 207 -8.95 -9.19 0.12
N ILE A 208 -7.74 -9.43 -0.35
CA ILE A 208 -6.66 -8.44 -0.36
C ILE A 208 -7.04 -7.23 -1.21
N ASP A 209 -7.76 -7.42 -2.32
CA ASP A 209 -8.19 -6.31 -3.18
C ASP A 209 -9.14 -5.32 -2.47
N LEU A 210 -9.89 -5.76 -1.45
CA LEU A 210 -10.69 -4.86 -0.60
C LEU A 210 -9.81 -3.91 0.23
N LEU A 211 -8.61 -4.37 0.61
CA LEU A 211 -7.64 -3.62 1.41
C LEU A 211 -6.75 -2.69 0.55
N THR A 212 -6.86 -2.78 -0.77
CA THR A 212 -6.11 -1.92 -1.69
C THR A 212 -6.82 -0.61 -1.96
N PHE A 213 -6.12 0.28 -2.66
CA PHE A 213 -6.65 1.57 -3.10
C PHE A 213 -8.07 1.46 -3.69
N ASN A 214 -8.27 0.57 -4.66
CA ASN A 214 -9.57 0.45 -5.35
C ASN A 214 -10.72 0.01 -4.42
N GLY A 215 -10.49 -0.97 -3.56
CA GLY A 215 -11.51 -1.44 -2.61
C GLY A 215 -11.90 -0.35 -1.61
N ARG A 216 -10.93 0.41 -1.11
CA ARG A 216 -11.14 1.52 -0.18
C ARG A 216 -11.88 2.68 -0.82
N THR A 217 -11.40 3.12 -2.00
CA THR A 217 -11.95 4.31 -2.67
C THR A 217 -13.37 4.11 -3.15
N MET A 218 -13.76 2.91 -3.59
CA MET A 218 -15.14 2.64 -3.97
C MET A 218 -16.12 2.86 -2.82
N VAL A 219 -15.81 2.35 -1.64
CA VAL A 219 -16.65 2.58 -0.44
C VAL A 219 -16.60 4.03 0.00
N MET A 220 -15.42 4.66 -0.05
CA MET A 220 -15.27 6.08 0.27
C MET A 220 -16.11 6.97 -0.64
N PHE A 221 -16.16 6.72 -1.94
CA PHE A 221 -16.95 7.50 -2.88
C PHE A 221 -18.45 7.46 -2.52
N VAL A 222 -18.97 6.27 -2.20
CA VAL A 222 -20.36 6.15 -1.75
C VAL A 222 -20.59 6.95 -0.47
N ILE A 223 -19.71 6.82 0.51
CA ILE A 223 -19.83 7.50 1.81
C ILE A 223 -19.76 9.02 1.64
N VAL A 224 -18.83 9.52 0.84
CA VAL A 224 -18.66 10.96 0.59
C VAL A 224 -19.89 11.54 -0.13
N LEU A 225 -20.45 10.81 -1.10
CA LEU A 225 -21.65 11.25 -1.82
C LEU A 225 -22.92 11.25 -0.95
N THR A 226 -22.97 10.39 0.09
CA THR A 226 -24.09 10.39 1.06
C THR A 226 -23.92 11.45 2.16
N GLY A 227 -22.77 12.13 2.24
CA GLY A 227 -22.46 13.11 3.27
C GLY A 227 -22.09 12.53 4.64
N GLN A 228 -22.14 11.20 4.81
CA GLN A 228 -21.90 10.51 6.10
C GLN A 228 -20.43 10.15 6.31
N VAL A 229 -19.51 11.13 6.16
CA VAL A 229 -18.05 10.88 6.13
C VAL A 229 -17.50 10.23 7.40
N TRP A 230 -18.17 10.36 8.56
CA TRP A 230 -17.82 9.67 9.80
C TRP A 230 -17.87 8.14 9.65
N ALA A 231 -18.75 7.61 8.80
CA ALA A 231 -18.89 6.19 8.56
C ALA A 231 -17.63 5.58 7.92
N TYR A 232 -16.84 6.40 7.22
CA TYR A 232 -15.57 5.95 6.64
C TYR A 232 -14.54 5.58 7.70
N TYR A 233 -14.50 6.28 8.82
CA TYR A 233 -13.64 5.90 9.94
C TYR A 233 -14.00 4.54 10.51
N LEU A 234 -15.29 4.24 10.67
CA LEU A 234 -15.72 2.92 11.13
C LEU A 234 -15.39 1.82 10.12
N TYR A 235 -15.58 2.10 8.84
CA TYR A 235 -15.20 1.18 7.78
C TYR A 235 -13.69 0.86 7.85
N GLU A 236 -12.85 1.89 7.96
CA GLU A 236 -11.39 1.77 8.00
C GLU A 236 -10.90 1.03 9.25
N ILE A 237 -11.41 1.43 10.42
CA ILE A 237 -10.92 0.91 11.72
C ILE A 237 -11.51 -0.47 12.03
N ILE A 238 -12.78 -0.73 11.66
CA ILE A 238 -13.45 -1.97 12.05
C ILE A 238 -13.45 -2.96 10.89
N VAL A 239 -14.10 -2.59 9.78
CA VAL A 239 -14.36 -3.55 8.70
C VAL A 239 -13.06 -4.01 8.05
N LEU A 240 -12.18 -3.08 7.68
CA LEU A 240 -10.93 -3.43 7.00
C LEU A 240 -9.93 -4.13 7.94
N ASN A 241 -9.90 -3.82 9.23
CA ASN A 241 -9.07 -4.57 10.18
C ASN A 241 -9.59 -6.01 10.41
N ILE A 242 -10.92 -6.23 10.40
CA ILE A 242 -11.48 -7.58 10.42
C ILE A 242 -11.09 -8.36 9.15
N VAL A 243 -11.21 -7.74 7.99
CA VAL A 243 -10.79 -8.33 6.71
C VAL A 243 -9.30 -8.68 6.75
N LEU A 244 -8.44 -7.75 7.21
CA LEU A 244 -7.01 -7.99 7.37
C LEU A 244 -6.74 -9.20 8.28
N ALA A 245 -7.36 -9.26 9.45
CA ALA A 245 -7.17 -10.35 10.40
C ALA A 245 -7.58 -11.72 9.81
N ILE A 246 -8.67 -11.76 9.05
CA ILE A 246 -9.11 -12.97 8.34
C ILE A 246 -8.10 -13.38 7.27
N VAL A 247 -7.62 -12.43 6.47
CA VAL A 247 -6.64 -12.68 5.41
C VAL A 247 -5.34 -13.19 6.01
N MET A 248 -4.82 -12.53 7.04
CA MET A 248 -3.58 -12.95 7.72
C MET A 248 -3.69 -14.37 8.27
N ARG A 249 -4.75 -14.68 9.00
CA ARG A 249 -4.96 -16.04 9.54
C ARG A 249 -5.04 -17.10 8.45
N LYS A 250 -5.74 -16.82 7.35
CA LYS A 250 -5.85 -17.76 6.23
C LYS A 250 -4.51 -17.91 5.52
N HIS A 251 -3.75 -16.83 5.33
CA HIS A 251 -2.44 -16.85 4.68
C HIS A 251 -1.41 -17.62 5.51
N GLU A 252 -1.33 -17.36 6.82
CA GLU A 252 -0.45 -18.09 7.73
C GLU A 252 -0.80 -19.60 7.78
N LYS A 253 -2.10 -19.95 7.80
CA LYS A 253 -2.53 -21.35 7.71
C LYS A 253 -2.15 -22.00 6.37
N MET A 254 -2.25 -21.27 5.28
CA MET A 254 -1.79 -21.73 3.96
C MET A 254 -0.27 -21.97 3.98
N CYS A 255 0.52 -21.05 4.51
CA CYS A 255 1.97 -21.19 4.61
C CYS A 255 2.38 -22.41 5.48
N ALA A 256 1.63 -22.68 6.54
CA ALA A 256 1.86 -23.85 7.38
C ALA A 256 1.76 -25.19 6.60
N SER A 257 0.89 -25.27 5.58
CA SER A 257 0.76 -26.47 4.75
C SER A 257 1.98 -26.76 3.85
N PHE A 258 2.90 -25.82 3.72
CA PHE A 258 4.17 -26.01 3.00
C PHE A 258 5.35 -26.34 3.93
N LEU A 259 5.13 -26.39 5.25
CA LEU A 259 6.15 -26.74 6.23
C LEU A 259 6.17 -28.24 6.58
N GLY A 260 5.09 -28.94 6.31
CA GLY A 260 4.94 -30.41 6.49
C GLY A 260 5.01 -31.10 5.18
#